data_69f5d3950ce7e9a1e773e86dea24560c
#
_entry.id   69f5d3950ce7e9a1e773e86dea24560c
#
_cell.length_a   1.000
_cell.length_b   1.000
_cell.length_c   1.000
_cell.angle_alpha   90.00
_cell.angle_beta   90.00
_cell.angle_gamma   90.00
#
_symmetry.space_group_name_H-M   'P 1'
#
loop_
_entity.id
_entity.type
_entity.pdbx_description
1 polymer ?
#
loop_
_entity_poly.entity_id
_entity_poly.type
_entity_poly.pdbx_seq_one_letter_code
_entity_poly.pdbx_strand_id
1 'polypeptide(L)'
;MARYQYEPFAYVTPPELAGGTSSSAPVIIVGAGPIGLAAAVDLATHGVASIVVDDNNVVSVGSRAICWAKRSLEIFDRLGIGDRMLEKGVTWKLGRVYRGDEEVYNFDLLPEDGHKFPAFINLQQYYVEQYLVERCADFPGLIDLRFKNRVLSISQDETGVAAEIETPDGAYTLRGDYLLACDGANSRIRRQFGLDFEGRHFEERFLIADVEMQADFPSERWFWFTPTFHPGQSALLHKQPDNIYRIDLQLGPDADPEEEKKPENVIPRIEKVVGGRPFKLDWVSVYSFNCRRIDRFVHDRVIFVGDSAHVVSPFGARGGNGGMHDVDNLCWKLALVVGGEATDELLESYNQERIHGADENISNSSWTSRFMSPEPGVEMAFRNAALSLA
;
A
#
# COMPACT_ATOMS: atom_id res chain seq x y z
N MET A 1 -18.71 0.60 17.85
CA MET A 1 -18.69 -0.31 16.67
C MET A 1 -17.77 -1.46 16.99
N ALA A 2 -18.00 -2.64 16.43
CA ALA A 2 -17.15 -3.79 16.70
C ALA A 2 -15.77 -3.58 16.02
N ARG A 3 -14.70 -3.97 16.71
CA ARG A 3 -13.34 -4.01 16.17
C ARG A 3 -13.30 -4.96 14.98
N TYR A 4 -12.45 -4.66 13.97
CA TYR A 4 -12.22 -5.55 12.82
C TYR A 4 -11.75 -6.92 13.30
N GLN A 5 -12.38 -7.98 12.80
CA GLN A 5 -12.01 -9.36 13.10
C GLN A 5 -11.28 -9.97 11.90
N TYR A 6 -10.04 -10.40 12.13
CA TYR A 6 -9.21 -11.03 11.10
C TYR A 6 -9.59 -12.49 10.94
N GLU A 7 -10.69 -12.75 10.22
CA GLU A 7 -11.14 -14.11 9.94
C GLU A 7 -10.33 -14.68 8.77
N PRO A 8 -9.74 -15.91 8.93
CA PRO A 8 -9.01 -16.54 7.86
C PRO A 8 -9.93 -16.98 6.72
N PHE A 9 -9.53 -16.69 5.49
CA PHE A 9 -10.15 -17.25 4.30
C PHE A 9 -9.88 -18.75 4.22
N ALA A 10 -10.84 -19.51 3.70
CA ALA A 10 -10.71 -20.95 3.56
C ALA A 10 -9.61 -21.31 2.56
N TYR A 11 -8.75 -22.26 2.92
CA TYR A 11 -7.91 -22.95 1.96
C TYR A 11 -8.77 -23.97 1.19
N VAL A 12 -8.57 -24.01 -0.13
CA VAL A 12 -9.17 -25.02 -1.00
C VAL A 12 -8.05 -25.72 -1.75
N THR A 13 -8.04 -27.06 -1.73
CA THR A 13 -7.07 -27.85 -2.49
C THR A 13 -7.16 -27.50 -3.97
N PRO A 14 -6.07 -27.05 -4.61
CA PRO A 14 -6.06 -26.74 -6.04
C PRO A 14 -6.46 -27.96 -6.89
N PRO A 15 -7.20 -27.75 -8.00
CA PRO A 15 -7.64 -28.85 -8.87
C PRO A 15 -6.48 -29.68 -9.40
N GLU A 16 -5.29 -29.11 -9.57
CA GLU A 16 -4.06 -29.80 -9.98
C GLU A 16 -3.65 -30.90 -9.01
N LEU A 17 -3.86 -30.72 -7.70
CA LEU A 17 -3.55 -31.71 -6.66
C LEU A 17 -4.72 -32.67 -6.39
N ALA A 18 -5.94 -32.27 -6.71
CA ALA A 18 -7.11 -33.12 -6.54
C ALA A 18 -7.25 -34.22 -7.62
N GLY A 19 -6.19 -34.49 -8.39
CA GLY A 19 -6.20 -35.46 -9.50
C GLY A 19 -6.76 -34.91 -10.82
N GLY A 20 -6.84 -33.57 -10.89
CA GLY A 20 -7.36 -32.85 -12.02
C GLY A 20 -6.32 -32.56 -13.11
N THR A 21 -6.79 -31.94 -14.15
CA THR A 21 -5.98 -31.41 -15.24
C THR A 21 -5.21 -30.19 -14.79
N SER A 22 -4.04 -29.96 -15.38
CA SER A 22 -3.29 -28.71 -15.19
C SER A 22 -4.18 -27.51 -15.52
N SER A 23 -4.37 -26.59 -14.55
CA SER A 23 -5.05 -25.35 -14.82
C SER A 23 -4.10 -24.37 -15.50
N SER A 24 -4.63 -23.60 -16.42
CA SER A 24 -3.95 -22.46 -17.02
C SER A 24 -4.90 -21.28 -17.08
N ALA A 25 -4.38 -20.10 -16.92
CA ALA A 25 -5.13 -18.87 -17.11
C ALA A 25 -4.28 -17.88 -17.93
N PRO A 26 -4.90 -16.97 -18.68
CA PRO A 26 -4.14 -15.93 -19.37
C PRO A 26 -3.21 -15.15 -18.45
N VAL A 27 -3.64 -14.90 -17.22
CA VAL A 27 -2.84 -14.12 -16.25
C VAL A 27 -2.75 -14.83 -14.90
N ILE A 28 -1.53 -15.01 -14.41
CA ILE A 28 -1.24 -15.41 -13.03
C ILE A 28 -0.94 -14.12 -12.24
N ILE A 29 -1.56 -13.96 -11.08
CA ILE A 29 -1.29 -12.83 -10.17
C ILE A 29 -0.71 -13.38 -8.87
N VAL A 30 0.48 -12.95 -8.51
CA VAL A 30 1.16 -13.36 -7.28
C VAL A 30 1.04 -12.27 -6.22
N GLY A 31 0.28 -12.55 -5.17
CA GLY A 31 -0.04 -11.65 -4.07
C GLY A 31 -1.48 -11.16 -4.08
N ALA A 32 -2.25 -11.51 -3.05
CA ALA A 32 -3.64 -11.07 -2.81
C ALA A 32 -3.70 -9.85 -1.87
N GLY A 33 -2.72 -8.95 -1.95
CA GLY A 33 -2.80 -7.62 -1.37
C GLY A 33 -3.70 -6.69 -2.20
N PRO A 34 -3.87 -5.41 -1.81
CA PRO A 34 -4.81 -4.50 -2.47
C PRO A 34 -4.52 -4.33 -3.97
N ILE A 35 -3.26 -4.42 -4.38
CA ILE A 35 -2.84 -4.23 -5.78
C ILE A 35 -3.17 -5.45 -6.62
N GLY A 36 -2.82 -6.66 -6.16
CA GLY A 36 -3.12 -7.88 -6.90
C GLY A 36 -4.62 -8.18 -6.99
N LEU A 37 -5.37 -7.96 -5.91
CA LEU A 37 -6.82 -8.09 -5.92
C LEU A 37 -7.50 -7.06 -6.84
N ALA A 38 -7.03 -5.81 -6.83
CA ALA A 38 -7.53 -4.78 -7.73
C ALA A 38 -7.22 -5.13 -9.21
N ALA A 39 -6.02 -5.66 -9.51
CA ALA A 39 -5.66 -6.11 -10.84
C ALA A 39 -6.55 -7.27 -11.31
N ALA A 40 -6.85 -8.23 -10.43
CA ALA A 40 -7.76 -9.34 -10.75
C ALA A 40 -9.16 -8.84 -11.10
N VAL A 41 -9.72 -7.94 -10.28
CA VAL A 41 -11.04 -7.35 -10.54
C VAL A 41 -11.02 -6.52 -11.84
N ASP A 42 -9.98 -5.72 -12.07
CA ASP A 42 -9.88 -4.89 -13.27
C ASP A 42 -9.79 -5.75 -14.55
N LEU A 43 -8.92 -6.76 -14.56
CA LEU A 43 -8.84 -7.72 -15.67
C LEU A 43 -10.18 -8.43 -15.93
N ALA A 44 -10.88 -8.83 -14.87
CA ALA A 44 -12.19 -9.46 -14.99
C ALA A 44 -13.25 -8.50 -15.59
N THR A 45 -13.19 -7.19 -15.31
CA THR A 45 -14.06 -6.21 -15.97
C THR A 45 -13.81 -6.09 -17.47
N HIS A 46 -12.61 -6.47 -17.92
CA HIS A 46 -12.23 -6.58 -19.33
C HIS A 46 -12.43 -7.99 -19.90
N GLY A 47 -13.02 -8.93 -19.14
CA GLY A 47 -13.27 -10.30 -19.58
C GLY A 47 -12.05 -11.21 -19.57
N VAL A 48 -10.93 -10.80 -18.96
CA VAL A 48 -9.69 -11.60 -18.88
C VAL A 48 -9.70 -12.42 -17.60
N ALA A 49 -9.53 -13.74 -17.74
CA ALA A 49 -9.44 -14.65 -16.60
C ALA A 49 -8.07 -14.59 -15.92
N SER A 50 -8.06 -14.72 -14.60
CA SER A 50 -6.83 -14.76 -13.82
C SER A 50 -6.90 -15.75 -12.66
N ILE A 51 -5.72 -16.29 -12.28
CA ILE A 51 -5.55 -17.07 -11.06
C ILE A 51 -4.68 -16.25 -10.12
N VAL A 52 -5.24 -15.90 -8.96
CA VAL A 52 -4.54 -15.14 -7.91
C VAL A 52 -4.04 -16.11 -6.84
N VAL A 53 -2.76 -16.08 -6.53
CA VAL A 53 -2.15 -16.93 -5.50
C VAL A 53 -1.52 -16.10 -4.40
N ASP A 54 -1.73 -16.50 -3.13
CA ASP A 54 -1.14 -15.85 -1.97
C ASP A 54 -0.68 -16.90 -0.94
N ASP A 55 0.47 -16.69 -0.31
CA ASP A 55 1.00 -17.58 0.73
C ASP A 55 0.28 -17.43 2.08
N ASN A 56 -0.51 -16.38 2.25
CA ASN A 56 -1.33 -16.09 3.42
C ASN A 56 -2.80 -16.44 3.16
N ASN A 57 -3.65 -16.30 4.18
CA ASN A 57 -5.10 -16.45 4.08
C ASN A 57 -5.87 -15.48 4.98
N VAL A 58 -5.27 -14.36 5.31
CA VAL A 58 -5.93 -13.26 6.03
C VAL A 58 -5.55 -11.95 5.35
N VAL A 59 -6.38 -10.94 5.50
CA VAL A 59 -6.03 -9.58 5.10
C VAL A 59 -4.85 -9.05 5.91
N SER A 60 -4.22 -7.98 5.46
CA SER A 60 -3.09 -7.34 6.16
C SER A 60 -3.40 -7.05 7.61
N VAL A 61 -2.55 -7.49 8.53
CA VAL A 61 -2.66 -7.15 9.95
C VAL A 61 -2.09 -5.76 10.19
N GLY A 62 -2.86 -4.93 10.94
CA GLY A 62 -2.52 -3.53 11.20
C GLY A 62 -2.90 -2.58 10.07
N SER A 63 -2.83 -1.31 10.35
CA SER A 63 -3.38 -0.26 9.47
C SER A 63 -2.48 0.16 8.31
N ARG A 64 -1.50 -0.57 7.95
CA ARG A 64 -0.51 -0.31 6.88
C ARG A 64 -0.79 0.93 6.01
N ALA A 65 -1.35 0.80 4.81
CA ALA A 65 -1.87 1.93 4.05
C ALA A 65 -3.21 2.39 4.64
N ILE A 66 -3.36 3.70 4.82
CA ILE A 66 -4.60 4.29 5.37
C ILE A 66 -5.14 5.44 4.54
N CYS A 67 -4.30 6.20 3.85
CA CYS A 67 -4.71 7.40 3.13
C CYS A 67 -4.94 7.07 1.65
N TRP A 68 -6.20 7.11 1.20
CA TRP A 68 -6.57 6.85 -0.19
C TRP A 68 -6.96 8.17 -0.86
N ALA A 69 -6.21 8.54 -1.90
CA ALA A 69 -6.37 9.78 -2.63
C ALA A 69 -7.55 9.72 -3.60
N LYS A 70 -8.11 10.88 -3.94
CA LYS A 70 -9.26 11.03 -4.85
C LYS A 70 -9.13 10.19 -6.12
N ARG A 71 -7.97 10.23 -6.82
CA ARG A 71 -7.79 9.43 -8.04
C ARG A 71 -7.86 7.93 -7.78
N SER A 72 -7.29 7.44 -6.68
CA SER A 72 -7.40 6.03 -6.31
C SER A 72 -8.83 5.65 -5.94
N LEU A 73 -9.58 6.55 -5.28
CA LEU A 73 -11.00 6.34 -4.99
C LEU A 73 -11.84 6.24 -6.27
N GLU A 74 -11.53 7.04 -7.29
CA GLU A 74 -12.17 6.95 -8.62
C GLU A 74 -11.87 5.60 -9.30
N ILE A 75 -10.64 5.07 -9.15
CA ILE A 75 -10.28 3.74 -9.64
C ILE A 75 -11.07 2.66 -8.87
N PHE A 76 -11.08 2.71 -7.54
CA PHE A 76 -11.87 1.78 -6.72
C PHE A 76 -13.37 1.86 -7.00
N ASP A 77 -13.88 3.04 -7.38
CA ASP A 77 -15.27 3.20 -7.80
C ASP A 77 -15.56 2.43 -9.10
N ARG A 78 -14.69 2.55 -10.10
CA ARG A 78 -14.74 1.78 -11.33
C ARG A 78 -14.66 0.27 -11.07
N LEU A 79 -13.89 -0.15 -10.07
CA LEU A 79 -13.81 -1.55 -9.64
C LEU A 79 -15.04 -2.00 -8.80
N GLY A 80 -15.92 -1.09 -8.41
CA GLY A 80 -17.18 -1.38 -7.72
C GLY A 80 -17.12 -1.40 -6.19
N ILE A 81 -16.06 -0.87 -5.57
CA ILE A 81 -15.94 -0.78 -4.10
C ILE A 81 -15.84 0.65 -3.56
N GLY A 82 -15.81 1.67 -4.44
CA GLY A 82 -15.59 3.07 -4.07
C GLY A 82 -16.62 3.62 -3.08
N ASP A 83 -17.91 3.34 -3.29
CA ASP A 83 -18.98 3.81 -2.39
C ASP A 83 -18.84 3.18 -0.98
N ARG A 84 -18.49 1.89 -0.88
CA ARG A 84 -18.24 1.22 0.40
C ARG A 84 -17.04 1.82 1.14
N MET A 85 -15.98 2.18 0.40
CA MET A 85 -14.82 2.85 0.96
C MET A 85 -15.19 4.23 1.49
N LEU A 86 -16.00 4.99 0.76
CA LEU A 86 -16.45 6.32 1.16
C LEU A 86 -17.36 6.26 2.41
N GLU A 87 -18.28 5.30 2.46
CA GLU A 87 -19.19 5.11 3.59
C GLU A 87 -18.43 4.75 4.89
N LYS A 88 -17.43 3.87 4.80
CA LYS A 88 -16.66 3.41 5.96
C LYS A 88 -15.54 4.37 6.35
N GLY A 89 -14.90 5.00 5.38
CA GLY A 89 -13.70 5.81 5.58
C GLY A 89 -13.96 7.12 6.32
N VAL A 90 -12.94 7.66 6.93
CA VAL A 90 -12.95 8.99 7.52
C VAL A 90 -12.48 10.00 6.48
N THR A 91 -13.39 10.83 6.00
CA THR A 91 -13.08 11.92 5.06
C THR A 91 -12.32 13.02 5.76
N TRP A 92 -11.25 13.52 5.15
CA TRP A 92 -10.53 14.70 5.60
C TRP A 92 -10.01 15.50 4.40
N LYS A 93 -9.90 16.82 4.57
CA LYS A 93 -9.35 17.74 3.58
C LYS A 93 -8.42 18.79 4.20
N LEU A 94 -8.59 19.06 5.48
CA LEU A 94 -7.79 20.07 6.20
C LEU A 94 -6.58 19.43 6.87
N GLY A 95 -5.40 19.96 6.56
CA GLY A 95 -4.17 19.65 7.25
C GLY A 95 -3.71 20.84 8.08
N ARG A 96 -3.16 20.58 9.29
CA ARG A 96 -2.58 21.60 10.16
C ARG A 96 -1.12 21.27 10.44
N VAL A 97 -0.30 22.28 10.41
CA VAL A 97 1.14 22.21 10.68
C VAL A 97 1.46 23.04 11.89
N TYR A 98 2.12 22.41 12.86
CA TYR A 98 2.52 23.01 14.12
C TYR A 98 4.04 23.06 14.23
N ARG A 99 4.56 24.13 14.81
CA ARG A 99 5.94 24.25 15.27
C ARG A 99 5.91 24.38 16.80
N GLY A 100 6.48 23.39 17.48
CA GLY A 100 6.18 23.26 18.91
C GLY A 100 4.67 23.00 19.10
N ASP A 101 4.02 23.88 19.86
CA ASP A 101 2.58 23.81 20.10
C ASP A 101 1.79 24.91 19.34
N GLU A 102 2.47 25.74 18.55
CA GLU A 102 1.87 26.82 17.76
C GLU A 102 1.52 26.34 16.34
N GLU A 103 0.28 26.58 15.89
CA GLU A 103 -0.12 26.38 14.50
C GLU A 103 0.53 27.44 13.62
N VAL A 104 1.35 27.02 12.66
CA VAL A 104 2.06 27.93 11.75
C VAL A 104 1.48 27.91 10.34
N TYR A 105 0.77 26.84 9.96
CA TYR A 105 0.18 26.72 8.63
C TYR A 105 -1.00 25.75 8.62
N ASN A 106 -1.98 26.02 7.77
CA ASN A 106 -3.01 25.04 7.41
C ASN A 106 -3.29 25.06 5.90
N PHE A 107 -3.86 23.97 5.41
CA PHE A 107 -4.17 23.83 3.99
C PHE A 107 -5.44 23.01 3.79
N ASP A 108 -6.23 23.40 2.78
CA ASP A 108 -7.35 22.62 2.25
C ASP A 108 -6.91 21.97 0.94
N LEU A 109 -7.02 20.65 0.85
CA LEU A 109 -6.55 19.87 -0.30
C LEU A 109 -7.51 19.89 -1.49
N LEU A 110 -8.78 20.21 -1.26
CA LEU A 110 -9.82 20.24 -2.28
C LEU A 110 -10.92 21.23 -1.87
N PRO A 111 -10.67 22.54 -2.05
CA PRO A 111 -11.63 23.58 -1.65
C PRO A 111 -12.88 23.63 -2.55
N GLU A 112 -12.77 23.10 -3.79
CA GLU A 112 -13.86 23.08 -4.74
C GLU A 112 -14.94 22.07 -4.34
N ASP A 113 -16.18 22.37 -4.69
CA ASP A 113 -17.35 21.51 -4.51
C ASP A 113 -17.69 20.71 -5.78
N GLY A 114 -18.62 19.75 -5.64
CA GLY A 114 -19.17 18.98 -6.78
C GLY A 114 -18.39 17.73 -7.16
N HIS A 115 -17.38 17.33 -6.39
CA HIS A 115 -16.66 16.07 -6.58
C HIS A 115 -17.42 14.90 -5.92
N LYS A 116 -17.49 13.73 -6.59
CA LYS A 116 -18.02 12.49 -5.98
C LYS A 116 -17.15 12.07 -4.79
N PHE A 117 -15.84 12.13 -4.94
CA PHE A 117 -14.89 11.72 -3.92
C PHE A 117 -14.12 12.90 -3.33
N PRO A 118 -13.84 12.87 -2.00
CA PRO A 118 -13.02 13.88 -1.35
C PRO A 118 -11.55 13.78 -1.79
N ALA A 119 -10.74 14.76 -1.36
CA ALA A 119 -9.30 14.71 -1.60
C ALA A 119 -8.65 13.43 -1.07
N PHE A 120 -9.03 13.06 0.16
CA PHE A 120 -8.58 11.84 0.83
C PHE A 120 -9.68 11.26 1.72
N ILE A 121 -9.61 9.94 1.87
CA ILE A 121 -10.19 9.23 3.02
C ILE A 121 -9.09 8.52 3.79
N ASN A 122 -9.28 8.38 5.11
CA ASN A 122 -8.52 7.43 5.91
C ASN A 122 -9.35 6.16 6.06
N LEU A 123 -8.82 5.06 5.59
CA LEU A 123 -9.43 3.74 5.70
C LEU A 123 -8.32 2.70 5.77
N GLN A 124 -8.33 1.86 6.77
CA GLN A 124 -7.31 0.83 6.97
C GLN A 124 -7.28 -0.14 5.80
N GLN A 125 -6.08 -0.56 5.39
CA GLN A 125 -5.84 -1.43 4.24
C GLN A 125 -6.64 -2.73 4.29
N TYR A 126 -6.81 -3.33 5.46
CA TYR A 126 -7.56 -4.58 5.61
C TYR A 126 -9.03 -4.46 5.19
N TYR A 127 -9.68 -3.29 5.32
CA TYR A 127 -11.03 -3.08 4.77
C TYR A 127 -11.02 -3.07 3.25
N VAL A 128 -10.03 -2.43 2.65
CA VAL A 128 -9.89 -2.39 1.18
C VAL A 128 -9.67 -3.80 0.63
N GLU A 129 -8.78 -4.57 1.26
CA GLU A 129 -8.52 -5.98 0.89
C GLU A 129 -9.79 -6.83 1.04
N GLN A 130 -10.50 -6.71 2.17
CA GLN A 130 -11.77 -7.41 2.38
C GLN A 130 -12.78 -7.10 1.28
N TYR A 131 -12.98 -5.82 0.95
CA TYR A 131 -13.93 -5.40 -0.08
C TYR A 131 -13.53 -5.93 -1.46
N LEU A 132 -12.24 -5.98 -1.77
CA LEU A 132 -11.74 -6.55 -3.03
C LEU A 132 -11.89 -8.07 -3.07
N VAL A 133 -11.63 -8.79 -1.97
CA VAL A 133 -11.86 -10.25 -1.90
C VAL A 133 -13.34 -10.57 -2.14
N GLU A 134 -14.24 -9.84 -1.48
CA GLU A 134 -15.68 -9.99 -1.70
C GLU A 134 -16.07 -9.65 -3.14
N ARG A 135 -15.45 -8.62 -3.72
CA ARG A 135 -15.68 -8.24 -5.12
C ARG A 135 -15.18 -9.27 -6.12
N CYS A 136 -14.08 -9.97 -5.83
CA CYS A 136 -13.61 -11.08 -6.67
C CYS A 136 -14.68 -12.19 -6.83
N ALA A 137 -15.47 -12.43 -5.79
CA ALA A 137 -16.54 -13.42 -5.83
C ALA A 137 -17.68 -13.08 -6.81
N ASP A 138 -17.80 -11.83 -7.23
CA ASP A 138 -18.79 -11.40 -8.22
C ASP A 138 -18.40 -11.80 -9.66
N PHE A 139 -17.18 -12.32 -9.87
CA PHE A 139 -16.66 -12.74 -11.16
C PHE A 139 -16.36 -14.25 -11.22
N PRO A 140 -17.38 -15.13 -10.98
CA PRO A 140 -17.18 -16.56 -11.04
C PRO A 140 -16.75 -17.00 -12.45
N GLY A 141 -15.70 -17.81 -12.53
CA GLY A 141 -15.14 -18.27 -13.81
C GLY A 141 -14.12 -17.31 -14.45
N LEU A 142 -13.97 -16.08 -13.94
CA LEU A 142 -12.89 -15.17 -14.35
C LEU A 142 -11.81 -14.97 -13.28
N ILE A 143 -12.15 -15.07 -12.00
CA ILE A 143 -11.16 -14.96 -10.92
C ILE A 143 -11.15 -16.25 -10.10
N ASP A 144 -9.99 -16.92 -10.06
CA ASP A 144 -9.71 -18.03 -9.16
C ASP A 144 -8.73 -17.56 -8.07
N LEU A 145 -9.24 -17.32 -6.87
CA LEU A 145 -8.47 -16.77 -5.74
C LEU A 145 -8.05 -17.89 -4.79
N ARG A 146 -6.74 -18.15 -4.70
CA ARG A 146 -6.14 -19.29 -4.00
C ARG A 146 -5.26 -18.81 -2.84
N PHE A 147 -5.74 -18.97 -1.63
CA PHE A 147 -4.99 -18.71 -0.40
C PHE A 147 -4.14 -19.92 0.01
N LYS A 148 -3.06 -19.69 0.78
CA LYS A 148 -2.08 -20.71 1.18
C LYS A 148 -1.38 -21.38 0.00
N ASN A 149 -1.19 -20.62 -1.09
CA ASN A 149 -0.49 -21.03 -2.28
C ASN A 149 0.78 -20.19 -2.43
N ARG A 150 1.91 -20.72 -1.99
CA ARG A 150 3.20 -20.02 -1.95
C ARG A 150 3.99 -20.27 -3.22
N VAL A 151 4.31 -19.25 -3.98
CA VAL A 151 5.21 -19.33 -5.11
C VAL A 151 6.63 -19.60 -4.64
N LEU A 152 7.22 -20.69 -5.13
CA LEU A 152 8.60 -21.09 -4.87
C LEU A 152 9.56 -20.53 -5.91
N SER A 153 9.21 -20.70 -7.19
CA SER A 153 10.00 -20.26 -8.34
C SER A 153 9.14 -19.93 -9.54
N ILE A 154 9.69 -19.15 -10.45
CA ILE A 154 9.06 -18.78 -11.72
C ILE A 154 10.04 -19.05 -12.84
N SER A 155 9.55 -19.54 -13.96
CA SER A 155 10.25 -19.62 -15.23
C SER A 155 9.36 -19.05 -16.34
N GLN A 156 9.98 -18.52 -17.38
CA GLN A 156 9.28 -18.01 -18.56
C GLN A 156 10.04 -18.39 -19.83
N ASP A 157 9.31 -18.48 -20.93
CA ASP A 157 9.83 -18.67 -22.28
C ASP A 157 8.94 -17.93 -23.31
N GLU A 158 9.16 -18.14 -24.58
CA GLU A 158 8.38 -17.52 -25.67
C GLU A 158 6.89 -17.88 -25.60
N THR A 159 6.53 -19.02 -24.99
CA THR A 159 5.16 -19.55 -24.96
C THR A 159 4.37 -19.13 -23.73
N GLY A 160 5.01 -18.72 -22.62
CA GLY A 160 4.33 -18.35 -21.40
C GLY A 160 5.21 -18.31 -20.17
N VAL A 161 4.56 -18.35 -19.04
CA VAL A 161 5.17 -18.38 -17.71
C VAL A 161 4.68 -19.59 -16.92
N ALA A 162 5.57 -20.18 -16.13
CA ALA A 162 5.25 -21.25 -15.20
C ALA A 162 5.69 -20.88 -13.79
N ALA A 163 4.82 -21.10 -12.81
CA ALA A 163 5.08 -20.90 -11.39
C ALA A 163 4.99 -22.23 -10.65
N GLU A 164 6.06 -22.58 -9.91
CA GLU A 164 6.05 -23.69 -8.97
C GLU A 164 5.44 -23.20 -7.64
N ILE A 165 4.40 -23.88 -7.18
CA ILE A 165 3.60 -23.46 -6.03
C ILE A 165 3.58 -24.55 -4.98
N GLU A 166 3.79 -24.16 -3.73
CA GLU A 166 3.67 -25.02 -2.55
C GLU A 166 2.37 -24.69 -1.80
N THR A 167 1.68 -25.73 -1.36
CA THR A 167 0.46 -25.66 -0.57
C THR A 167 0.50 -26.63 0.62
N PRO A 168 -0.44 -26.59 1.57
CA PRO A 168 -0.55 -27.61 2.61
C PRO A 168 -0.68 -29.05 2.10
N ASP A 169 -1.24 -29.24 0.90
CA ASP A 169 -1.50 -30.57 0.32
C ASP A 169 -0.40 -31.07 -0.64
N GLY A 170 0.62 -30.23 -0.91
CA GLY A 170 1.73 -30.57 -1.80
C GLY A 170 2.10 -29.44 -2.75
N ALA A 171 2.92 -29.75 -3.74
CA ALA A 171 3.38 -28.79 -4.73
C ALA A 171 2.78 -29.08 -6.11
N TYR A 172 2.57 -28.04 -6.89
CA TYR A 172 2.08 -28.13 -8.26
C TYR A 172 2.65 -27.01 -9.13
N THR A 173 2.52 -27.14 -10.45
CA THR A 173 2.92 -26.11 -11.42
C THR A 173 1.69 -25.43 -12.00
N LEU A 174 1.66 -24.10 -11.95
CA LEU A 174 0.66 -23.28 -12.61
C LEU A 174 1.27 -22.63 -13.85
N ARG A 175 0.52 -22.60 -14.97
CA ARG A 175 0.95 -22.01 -16.24
C ARG A 175 0.04 -20.86 -16.65
N GLY A 176 0.60 -19.86 -17.34
CA GLY A 176 -0.14 -18.72 -17.88
C GLY A 176 0.60 -18.05 -19.02
N ASP A 177 -0.06 -17.11 -19.69
CA ASP A 177 0.57 -16.29 -20.73
C ASP A 177 1.41 -15.18 -20.13
N TYR A 178 0.92 -14.56 -19.05
CA TYR A 178 1.60 -13.49 -18.30
C TYR A 178 1.52 -13.72 -16.79
N LEU A 179 2.46 -13.11 -16.07
CA LEU A 179 2.46 -13.10 -14.61
C LEU A 179 2.61 -11.66 -14.09
N LEU A 180 1.70 -11.25 -13.18
CA LEU A 180 1.79 -10.01 -12.42
C LEU A 180 2.42 -10.29 -11.06
N ALA A 181 3.60 -9.74 -10.82
CA ALA A 181 4.28 -9.80 -9.54
C ALA A 181 3.75 -8.68 -8.63
N CYS A 182 2.77 -9.02 -7.77
CA CYS A 182 2.15 -8.14 -6.78
C CYS A 182 2.54 -8.54 -5.34
N ASP A 183 3.67 -9.23 -5.16
CA ASP A 183 4.17 -9.84 -3.92
C ASP A 183 4.88 -8.85 -2.98
N GLY A 184 4.69 -7.54 -3.21
CA GLY A 184 5.02 -6.46 -2.30
C GLY A 184 6.51 -6.11 -2.20
N ALA A 185 6.86 -5.24 -1.24
CA ALA A 185 8.20 -4.66 -1.08
C ALA A 185 9.31 -5.71 -0.91
N ASN A 186 8.97 -6.85 -0.31
CA ASN A 186 9.88 -7.99 -0.11
C ASN A 186 9.77 -9.05 -1.21
N SER A 187 9.41 -8.65 -2.42
CA SER A 187 9.18 -9.53 -3.56
C SER A 187 10.25 -10.62 -3.71
N ARG A 188 9.80 -11.88 -3.70
CA ARG A 188 10.66 -13.04 -3.99
C ARG A 188 10.94 -13.14 -5.47
N ILE A 189 9.96 -12.78 -6.30
CA ILE A 189 10.07 -12.77 -7.74
C ILE A 189 11.16 -11.80 -8.17
N ARG A 190 11.15 -10.57 -7.66
CA ARG A 190 12.21 -9.59 -7.92
C ARG A 190 13.59 -10.13 -7.59
N ARG A 191 13.77 -10.76 -6.42
CA ARG A 191 15.05 -11.36 -6.02
C ARG A 191 15.46 -12.52 -6.92
N GLN A 192 14.51 -13.35 -7.35
CA GLN A 192 14.78 -14.46 -8.28
C GLN A 192 15.27 -13.96 -9.63
N PHE A 193 14.72 -12.83 -10.10
CA PHE A 193 15.16 -12.17 -11.34
C PHE A 193 16.47 -11.37 -11.18
N GLY A 194 17.05 -11.34 -9.98
CA GLY A 194 18.28 -10.58 -9.71
C GLY A 194 18.12 -9.07 -9.84
N LEU A 195 16.88 -8.56 -9.67
CA LEU A 195 16.57 -7.15 -9.82
C LEU A 195 16.77 -6.41 -8.49
N ASP A 196 17.65 -5.44 -8.50
CA ASP A 196 17.93 -4.58 -7.36
C ASP A 196 17.03 -3.34 -7.40
N PHE A 197 16.71 -2.83 -6.21
CA PHE A 197 16.11 -1.53 -6.06
C PHE A 197 17.17 -0.43 -6.16
N GLU A 198 16.98 0.49 -7.08
CA GLU A 198 17.76 1.72 -7.22
C GLU A 198 17.08 2.88 -6.48
N GLY A 199 17.83 3.72 -5.79
CA GLY A 199 17.34 4.90 -5.09
C GLY A 199 17.90 5.07 -3.67
N ARG A 200 17.12 5.67 -2.78
CA ARG A 200 17.57 6.05 -1.44
C ARG A 200 16.96 5.17 -0.35
N HIS A 201 17.76 4.88 0.63
CA HIS A 201 17.33 4.40 1.95
C HIS A 201 17.42 5.58 2.93
N PHE A 202 16.37 5.78 3.73
CA PHE A 202 16.35 6.74 4.82
C PHE A 202 16.59 6.00 6.14
N GLU A 203 17.60 6.45 6.89
CA GLU A 203 17.97 5.83 8.17
C GLU A 203 16.97 6.17 9.28
N GLU A 204 16.17 7.23 9.08
CA GLU A 204 15.15 7.64 10.02
C GLU A 204 14.09 6.57 10.21
N ARG A 205 13.70 6.40 11.45
CA ARG A 205 12.69 5.47 11.89
C ARG A 205 11.49 6.20 12.44
N PHE A 206 10.32 5.61 12.22
CA PHE A 206 9.09 6.10 12.81
C PHE A 206 8.39 4.96 13.55
N LEU A 207 8.07 5.24 14.81
CA LEU A 207 7.13 4.44 15.58
C LEU A 207 5.73 4.80 15.11
N ILE A 208 4.99 3.80 14.67
CA ILE A 208 3.60 3.93 14.24
C ILE A 208 2.75 3.16 15.24
N ALA A 209 1.84 3.85 15.90
CA ALA A 209 0.94 3.26 16.87
C ALA A 209 -0.52 3.56 16.51
N ASP A 210 -1.32 2.51 16.37
CA ASP A 210 -2.78 2.62 16.31
C ASP A 210 -3.33 2.48 17.73
N VAL A 211 -4.17 3.43 18.13
CA VAL A 211 -4.82 3.43 19.44
C VAL A 211 -6.33 3.58 19.29
N GLU A 212 -7.07 2.77 20.03
CA GLU A 212 -8.52 2.92 20.19
C GLU A 212 -8.77 3.92 21.32
N MET A 213 -9.47 5.02 21.03
CA MET A 213 -9.86 6.01 22.03
C MET A 213 -11.15 6.73 21.64
N GLN A 214 -11.92 7.11 22.65
CA GLN A 214 -13.05 8.04 22.48
C GLN A 214 -12.52 9.45 22.60
N ALA A 215 -12.43 10.16 21.48
CA ALA A 215 -11.91 11.53 21.46
C ALA A 215 -12.62 12.37 20.40
N ASP A 216 -12.77 13.66 20.69
CA ASP A 216 -13.41 14.65 19.81
C ASP A 216 -12.37 15.38 18.94
N PHE A 217 -11.32 14.67 18.49
CA PHE A 217 -10.43 15.23 17.50
C PHE A 217 -11.17 15.39 16.17
N PRO A 218 -11.01 16.55 15.51
CA PRO A 218 -11.62 16.76 14.20
C PRO A 218 -11.05 15.78 13.17
N SER A 219 -11.78 15.58 12.07
CA SER A 219 -11.32 14.78 10.94
C SER A 219 -10.33 15.58 10.09
N GLU A 220 -9.16 15.80 10.65
CA GLU A 220 -8.05 16.58 10.11
C GLU A 220 -6.77 15.76 10.18
N ARG A 221 -5.74 16.21 9.48
CA ARG A 221 -4.39 15.65 9.59
C ARG A 221 -3.49 16.65 10.27
N TRP A 222 -2.89 16.26 11.39
CA TRP A 222 -2.01 17.12 12.15
C TRP A 222 -0.56 16.70 12.03
N PHE A 223 0.30 17.67 11.79
CA PHE A 223 1.74 17.54 11.67
C PHE A 223 2.41 18.44 12.69
N TRP A 224 3.27 17.88 13.53
CA TRP A 224 4.07 18.65 14.46
C TRP A 224 5.54 18.56 14.14
N PHE A 225 6.20 19.69 14.13
CA PHE A 225 7.65 19.80 14.14
C PHE A 225 8.09 20.19 15.53
N THR A 226 8.90 19.33 16.18
CA THR A 226 9.43 19.54 17.55
C THR A 226 8.37 19.92 18.60
N PRO A 227 7.26 19.17 18.74
CA PRO A 227 6.25 19.47 19.76
C PRO A 227 6.82 19.29 21.17
N THR A 228 6.23 19.95 22.16
CA THR A 228 6.66 19.85 23.56
C THR A 228 6.55 18.43 24.13
N PHE A 229 5.58 17.66 23.65
CA PHE A 229 5.40 16.25 24.03
C PHE A 229 6.40 15.28 23.37
N HIS A 230 7.09 15.69 22.27
CA HIS A 230 8.09 14.89 21.53
C HIS A 230 9.24 15.78 21.05
N PRO A 231 10.10 16.27 21.97
CA PRO A 231 11.09 17.30 21.67
C PRO A 231 12.13 16.86 20.63
N GLY A 232 12.44 17.76 19.71
CA GLY A 232 13.48 17.57 18.69
C GLY A 232 13.08 16.70 17.50
N GLN A 233 11.92 16.09 17.51
CA GLN A 233 11.44 15.16 16.51
C GLN A 233 10.05 15.53 16.03
N SER A 234 9.60 14.91 14.91
CA SER A 234 8.30 15.16 14.31
C SER A 234 7.24 14.18 14.81
N ALA A 235 5.98 14.57 14.81
CA ALA A 235 4.85 13.74 15.13
C ALA A 235 3.67 13.97 14.18
N LEU A 236 2.85 12.95 13.95
CA LEU A 236 1.64 13.03 13.15
C LEU A 236 0.47 12.37 13.87
N LEU A 237 -0.74 12.87 13.63
CA LEU A 237 -1.99 12.28 14.12
C LEU A 237 -2.98 12.16 12.97
N HIS A 238 -3.60 10.97 12.87
CA HIS A 238 -4.60 10.65 11.87
C HIS A 238 -5.80 9.98 12.53
N LYS A 239 -6.99 10.46 12.25
CA LYS A 239 -8.23 9.77 12.61
C LYS A 239 -8.56 8.72 11.56
N GLN A 240 -8.97 7.53 12.02
CA GLN A 240 -9.41 6.41 11.19
C GLN A 240 -10.81 5.95 11.63
N PRO A 241 -11.48 5.07 10.86
CA PRO A 241 -12.70 4.40 11.32
C PRO A 241 -12.53 3.67 12.66
N ASP A 242 -13.66 3.34 13.28
CA ASP A 242 -13.75 2.50 14.49
C ASP A 242 -13.09 3.11 15.74
N ASN A 243 -13.06 4.45 15.84
CA ASN A 243 -12.37 5.19 16.90
C ASN A 243 -10.87 4.88 17.01
N ILE A 244 -10.27 4.45 15.92
CA ILE A 244 -8.83 4.26 15.84
C ILE A 244 -8.17 5.59 15.46
N TYR A 245 -7.10 5.90 16.16
CA TYR A 245 -6.21 7.01 15.84
C TYR A 245 -4.81 6.48 15.62
N ARG A 246 -4.22 6.86 14.50
CA ARG A 246 -2.83 6.55 14.20
C ARG A 246 -1.95 7.70 14.61
N ILE A 247 -0.94 7.39 15.37
CA ILE A 247 0.08 8.31 15.85
C ILE A 247 1.42 7.83 15.31
N ASP A 248 2.07 8.68 14.51
CA ASP A 248 3.40 8.43 13.96
C ASP A 248 4.39 9.33 14.69
N LEU A 249 5.39 8.74 15.35
CA LEU A 249 6.44 9.45 16.07
C LEU A 249 7.78 9.18 15.43
N GLN A 250 8.48 10.23 15.00
CA GLN A 250 9.85 10.12 14.53
C GLN A 250 10.73 9.59 15.67
N LEU A 251 11.64 8.68 15.35
CA LEU A 251 12.66 8.16 16.26
C LEU A 251 14.04 8.62 15.78
N GLY A 252 15.01 8.61 16.69
CA GLY A 252 16.40 8.83 16.31
C GLY A 252 16.95 7.68 15.44
N PRO A 253 18.04 7.92 14.70
CA PRO A 253 18.63 6.90 13.82
C PRO A 253 19.15 5.67 14.58
N ASP A 254 19.55 5.85 15.84
CA ASP A 254 20.08 4.80 16.70
C ASP A 254 19.00 3.99 17.45
N ALA A 255 17.72 4.31 17.25
CA ALA A 255 16.62 3.64 17.93
C ALA A 255 16.53 2.16 17.53
N ASP A 256 16.50 1.24 18.50
CA ASP A 256 16.30 -0.18 18.25
C ASP A 256 14.82 -0.47 17.97
N PRO A 257 14.44 -0.94 16.78
CA PRO A 257 13.04 -1.20 16.44
C PRO A 257 12.35 -2.20 17.38
N GLU A 258 13.05 -3.18 17.92
CA GLU A 258 12.46 -4.19 18.81
C GLU A 258 12.21 -3.62 20.21
N GLU A 259 13.13 -2.78 20.72
CA GLU A 259 12.93 -2.08 21.98
C GLU A 259 11.83 -1.02 21.88
N GLU A 260 11.81 -0.24 20.79
CA GLU A 260 10.87 0.86 20.61
C GLU A 260 9.42 0.42 20.48
N LYS A 261 9.16 -0.83 20.04
CA LYS A 261 7.82 -1.41 19.95
C LYS A 261 7.26 -1.92 21.28
N LYS A 262 8.07 -2.03 22.31
CA LYS A 262 7.61 -2.54 23.60
C LYS A 262 6.57 -1.62 24.23
N PRO A 263 5.49 -2.15 24.82
CA PRO A 263 4.43 -1.33 25.44
C PRO A 263 4.94 -0.32 26.46
N GLU A 264 5.95 -0.71 27.25
CA GLU A 264 6.62 0.17 28.24
C GLU A 264 7.30 1.40 27.63
N ASN A 265 7.69 1.35 26.35
CA ASN A 265 8.27 2.46 25.61
C ASN A 265 7.24 3.23 24.81
N VAL A 266 6.21 2.54 24.31
CA VAL A 266 5.14 3.12 23.47
C VAL A 266 4.14 3.89 24.29
N ILE A 267 3.58 3.26 25.36
CA ILE A 267 2.46 3.84 26.14
C ILE A 267 2.78 5.22 26.70
N PRO A 268 3.94 5.46 27.37
CA PRO A 268 4.24 6.78 27.91
C PRO A 268 4.39 7.89 26.85
N ARG A 269 4.79 7.53 25.62
CA ARG A 269 4.85 8.50 24.52
C ARG A 269 3.46 8.84 24.01
N ILE A 270 2.59 7.83 23.85
CA ILE A 270 1.21 8.05 23.41
C ILE A 270 0.42 8.85 24.45
N GLU A 271 0.58 8.56 25.75
CA GLU A 271 -0.04 9.34 26.83
C GLU A 271 0.21 10.85 26.72
N LYS A 272 1.44 11.23 26.36
CA LYS A 272 1.80 12.63 26.14
C LYS A 272 1.09 13.23 24.93
N VAL A 273 0.99 12.49 23.83
CA VAL A 273 0.30 12.95 22.59
C VAL A 273 -1.18 13.15 22.84
N VAL A 274 -1.83 12.20 23.51
CA VAL A 274 -3.29 12.24 23.72
C VAL A 274 -3.73 13.09 24.91
N GLY A 275 -2.78 13.66 25.66
CA GLY A 275 -3.06 14.59 26.77
C GLY A 275 -3.80 13.92 27.92
N GLY A 276 -3.43 12.69 28.30
CA GLY A 276 -4.00 11.93 29.41
C GLY A 276 -5.38 11.33 29.13
N ARG A 277 -5.87 11.36 27.89
CA ARG A 277 -7.12 10.67 27.51
C ARG A 277 -6.94 9.17 27.61
N PRO A 278 -7.96 8.41 28.08
CA PRO A 278 -7.90 6.96 28.11
C PRO A 278 -7.82 6.41 26.67
N PHE A 279 -6.92 5.47 26.46
CA PHE A 279 -6.77 4.76 25.17
C PHE A 279 -6.41 3.29 25.40
N LYS A 280 -6.59 2.49 24.37
CA LYS A 280 -6.11 1.13 24.29
C LYS A 280 -5.20 1.00 23.10
N LEU A 281 -3.99 0.47 23.30
CA LEU A 281 -3.06 0.17 22.22
C LEU A 281 -3.63 -0.96 21.35
N ASP A 282 -3.76 -0.73 20.05
CA ASP A 282 -4.29 -1.68 19.09
C ASP A 282 -3.18 -2.37 18.30
N TRP A 283 -2.28 -1.58 17.70
CA TRP A 283 -1.20 -2.08 16.88
C TRP A 283 0.01 -1.16 16.94
N VAL A 284 1.22 -1.73 16.82
CA VAL A 284 2.47 -1.00 16.84
C VAL A 284 3.43 -1.56 15.81
N SER A 285 4.14 -0.69 15.12
CA SER A 285 5.26 -1.04 14.26
C SER A 285 6.31 0.06 14.23
N VAL A 286 7.53 -0.29 13.86
CA VAL A 286 8.60 0.66 13.56
C VAL A 286 9.03 0.46 12.12
N TYR A 287 9.02 1.54 11.35
CA TYR A 287 9.39 1.55 9.94
C TYR A 287 10.62 2.41 9.68
N SER A 288 11.50 1.90 8.83
CA SER A 288 12.46 2.70 8.07
C SER A 288 11.95 2.85 6.63
N PHE A 289 12.29 3.95 5.99
CA PHE A 289 11.70 4.30 4.70
C PHE A 289 12.68 4.08 3.56
N ASN A 290 12.15 3.60 2.45
CA ASN A 290 12.85 3.46 1.19
C ASN A 290 12.11 4.28 0.12
N CYS A 291 12.86 4.95 -0.73
CA CYS A 291 12.36 5.57 -1.96
C CYS A 291 13.19 5.02 -3.12
N ARG A 292 12.72 3.91 -3.70
CA ARG A 292 13.47 3.08 -4.65
C ARG A 292 12.55 2.45 -5.67
N ARG A 293 13.07 2.13 -6.85
CA ARG A 293 12.40 1.30 -7.85
C ARG A 293 13.39 0.37 -8.55
N ILE A 294 12.88 -0.63 -9.24
CA ILE A 294 13.66 -1.38 -10.25
C ILE A 294 13.78 -0.57 -11.55
N ASP A 295 14.74 -0.91 -12.38
CA ASP A 295 15.02 -0.20 -13.63
C ASP A 295 13.91 -0.36 -14.69
N ARG A 296 13.31 -1.56 -14.75
CA ARG A 296 12.19 -1.89 -15.65
C ARG A 296 11.10 -2.63 -14.90
N PHE A 297 9.84 -2.38 -15.27
CA PHE A 297 8.66 -3.06 -14.67
C PHE A 297 8.16 -4.23 -15.51
N VAL A 298 8.49 -4.27 -16.79
CA VAL A 298 8.14 -5.35 -17.72
C VAL A 298 9.41 -6.14 -18.08
N HIS A 299 9.40 -7.43 -17.76
CA HIS A 299 10.46 -8.40 -18.07
C HIS A 299 9.87 -9.55 -18.86
N ASP A 300 9.72 -9.35 -20.16
CA ASP A 300 9.03 -10.24 -21.07
C ASP A 300 7.59 -10.52 -20.60
N ARG A 301 7.30 -11.71 -20.08
CA ARG A 301 5.96 -12.12 -19.61
C ARG A 301 5.73 -11.89 -18.12
N VAL A 302 6.73 -11.43 -17.40
CA VAL A 302 6.62 -11.09 -15.97
C VAL A 302 6.59 -9.58 -15.79
N ILE A 303 5.51 -9.07 -15.18
CA ILE A 303 5.26 -7.64 -15.00
C ILE A 303 5.20 -7.34 -13.51
N PHE A 304 6.02 -6.40 -13.04
CA PHE A 304 6.05 -5.95 -11.66
C PHE A 304 5.08 -4.78 -11.43
N VAL A 305 4.30 -4.85 -10.34
CA VAL A 305 3.20 -3.91 -10.04
C VAL A 305 3.22 -3.53 -8.57
N GLY A 306 3.09 -2.24 -8.27
CA GLY A 306 3.09 -1.72 -6.89
C GLY A 306 4.45 -1.89 -6.20
N ASP A 307 4.41 -2.28 -4.92
CA ASP A 307 5.61 -2.34 -4.07
C ASP A 307 6.66 -3.37 -4.52
N SER A 308 6.32 -4.31 -5.39
CA SER A 308 7.30 -5.20 -6.02
C SER A 308 8.21 -4.46 -7.01
N ALA A 309 7.67 -3.40 -7.65
CA ALA A 309 8.34 -2.56 -8.64
C ALA A 309 8.95 -1.29 -8.03
N HIS A 310 8.26 -0.62 -7.12
CA HIS A 310 8.68 0.64 -6.52
C HIS A 310 8.15 0.81 -5.10
N VAL A 311 8.95 1.39 -4.24
CA VAL A 311 8.60 1.71 -2.85
C VAL A 311 8.90 3.17 -2.55
N VAL A 312 8.08 3.80 -1.74
CA VAL A 312 8.24 5.20 -1.31
C VAL A 312 8.03 5.33 0.18
N SER A 313 8.50 6.44 0.76
CA SER A 313 8.17 6.77 2.15
C SER A 313 6.66 7.02 2.30
N PRO A 314 6.09 6.85 3.50
CA PRO A 314 4.65 7.05 3.74
C PRO A 314 4.22 8.52 3.63
N PHE A 315 5.18 9.46 3.67
CA PHE A 315 4.89 10.88 3.56
C PHE A 315 4.35 11.24 2.18
N GLY A 316 3.18 11.85 2.17
CA GLY A 316 2.42 12.16 0.96
C GLY A 316 1.49 11.04 0.49
N ALA A 317 1.41 9.91 1.21
CA ALA A 317 0.49 8.79 0.94
C ALA A 317 0.59 8.25 -0.49
N ARG A 318 1.80 8.04 -1.03
CA ARG A 318 2.02 7.73 -2.44
C ARG A 318 2.15 6.25 -2.75
N GLY A 319 2.51 5.37 -1.78
CA GLY A 319 2.78 3.94 -2.03
C GLY A 319 1.55 3.21 -2.56
N GLY A 320 0.55 2.96 -1.74
CA GLY A 320 -0.67 2.26 -2.15
C GLY A 320 -1.41 2.96 -3.29
N ASN A 321 -1.43 4.31 -3.29
CA ASN A 321 -2.02 5.09 -4.38
C ASN A 321 -1.24 4.92 -5.69
N GLY A 322 0.09 4.87 -5.65
CA GLY A 322 0.93 4.61 -6.82
C GLY A 322 0.67 3.24 -7.44
N GLY A 323 0.55 2.20 -6.59
CA GLY A 323 0.20 0.86 -7.05
C GLY A 323 -1.19 0.78 -7.68
N MET A 324 -2.18 1.54 -7.18
CA MET A 324 -3.49 1.64 -7.84
C MET A 324 -3.41 2.30 -9.21
N HIS A 325 -2.54 3.29 -9.37
CA HIS A 325 -2.29 3.89 -10.69
C HIS A 325 -1.57 2.92 -11.64
N ASP A 326 -0.75 2.00 -11.12
CA ASP A 326 -0.16 0.93 -11.95
C ASP A 326 -1.25 0.01 -12.49
N VAL A 327 -2.18 -0.44 -11.63
CA VAL A 327 -3.33 -1.27 -12.03
C VAL A 327 -4.15 -0.59 -13.11
N ASP A 328 -4.55 0.68 -12.90
CA ASP A 328 -5.36 1.47 -13.83
C ASP A 328 -4.67 1.66 -15.20
N ASN A 329 -3.35 1.72 -15.20
CA ASN A 329 -2.57 1.87 -16.43
C ASN A 329 -2.33 0.55 -17.15
N LEU A 330 -2.13 -0.55 -16.41
CA LEU A 330 -1.73 -1.85 -16.95
C LEU A 330 -2.90 -2.68 -17.46
N CYS A 331 -3.97 -2.81 -16.67
CA CYS A 331 -4.92 -3.91 -16.89
C CYS A 331 -5.67 -3.84 -18.22
N TRP A 332 -6.06 -2.66 -18.69
CA TRP A 332 -6.66 -2.51 -20.00
C TRP A 332 -5.68 -2.80 -21.15
N LYS A 333 -4.39 -2.43 -20.99
CA LYS A 333 -3.34 -2.71 -21.98
C LYS A 333 -3.10 -4.21 -22.08
N LEU A 334 -2.95 -4.87 -20.93
CA LEU A 334 -2.77 -6.32 -20.86
C LEU A 334 -3.98 -7.06 -21.42
N ALA A 335 -5.21 -6.57 -21.17
CA ALA A 335 -6.42 -7.16 -21.73
C ALA A 335 -6.43 -7.13 -23.27
N LEU A 336 -6.03 -6.02 -23.89
CA LEU A 336 -5.89 -5.91 -25.34
C LEU A 336 -4.83 -6.87 -25.90
N VAL A 337 -3.70 -7.01 -25.20
CA VAL A 337 -2.61 -7.91 -25.62
C VAL A 337 -3.05 -9.38 -25.51
N VAL A 338 -3.63 -9.78 -24.39
CA VAL A 338 -4.17 -11.14 -24.17
C VAL A 338 -5.29 -11.46 -25.16
N GLY A 339 -6.13 -10.46 -25.48
CA GLY A 339 -7.19 -10.59 -26.49
C GLY A 339 -6.70 -10.64 -27.95
N GLY A 340 -5.40 -10.43 -28.19
CA GLY A 340 -4.81 -10.37 -29.53
C GLY A 340 -5.16 -9.09 -30.32
N GLU A 341 -5.66 -8.08 -29.64
CA GLU A 341 -6.02 -6.77 -30.23
C GLU A 341 -4.85 -5.79 -30.25
N ALA A 342 -3.79 -6.08 -29.49
CA ALA A 342 -2.55 -5.33 -29.47
C ALA A 342 -1.33 -6.26 -29.36
N THR A 343 -0.16 -5.75 -29.73
CA THR A 343 1.12 -6.46 -29.54
C THR A 343 1.71 -6.15 -28.16
N ASP A 344 2.69 -6.96 -27.73
CA ASP A 344 3.45 -6.77 -26.47
C ASP A 344 4.10 -5.38 -26.36
N GLU A 345 4.29 -4.69 -27.50
CA GLU A 345 4.80 -3.30 -27.53
C GLU A 345 3.90 -2.33 -26.73
N LEU A 346 2.60 -2.63 -26.61
CA LEU A 346 1.70 -1.82 -25.77
C LEU A 346 2.10 -1.88 -24.28
N LEU A 347 2.64 -3.00 -23.80
CA LEU A 347 3.12 -3.15 -22.43
C LEU A 347 4.38 -2.34 -22.16
N GLU A 348 5.18 -2.03 -23.21
CA GLU A 348 6.30 -1.09 -23.06
C GLU A 348 5.83 0.33 -22.72
N SER A 349 4.64 0.73 -23.16
CA SER A 349 4.05 2.00 -22.73
C SER A 349 3.71 2.02 -21.24
N TYR A 350 3.26 0.88 -20.67
CA TYR A 350 3.11 0.74 -19.22
C TYR A 350 4.46 0.94 -18.50
N ASN A 351 5.50 0.25 -18.98
CA ASN A 351 6.84 0.36 -18.43
C ASN A 351 7.32 1.82 -18.37
N GLN A 352 7.22 2.56 -19.47
CA GLN A 352 7.68 3.94 -19.56
C GLN A 352 6.85 4.91 -18.72
N GLU A 353 5.53 4.81 -18.78
CA GLU A 353 4.61 5.69 -18.06
C GLU A 353 4.68 5.47 -16.56
N ARG A 354 4.79 4.20 -16.11
CA ARG A 354 4.82 3.91 -14.68
C ARG A 354 6.18 4.09 -14.04
N ILE A 355 7.28 3.93 -14.79
CA ILE A 355 8.62 4.37 -14.36
C ILE A 355 8.62 5.88 -14.13
N HIS A 356 8.10 6.67 -15.07
CA HIS A 356 7.98 8.12 -14.90
C HIS A 356 7.15 8.48 -13.65
N GLY A 357 5.98 7.83 -13.46
CA GLY A 357 5.14 8.04 -12.29
C GLY A 357 5.81 7.62 -10.97
N ALA A 358 6.61 6.55 -10.99
CA ALA A 358 7.39 6.13 -9.83
C ALA A 358 8.51 7.13 -9.50
N ASP A 359 9.23 7.65 -10.50
CA ASP A 359 10.28 8.66 -10.32
C ASP A 359 9.72 9.96 -9.73
N GLU A 360 8.56 10.41 -10.20
CA GLU A 360 7.82 11.54 -9.60
C GLU A 360 7.48 11.28 -8.14
N ASN A 361 6.92 10.10 -7.84
CA ASN A 361 6.56 9.71 -6.48
C ASN A 361 7.78 9.61 -5.57
N ILE A 362 8.88 9.02 -6.05
CA ILE A 362 10.15 8.89 -5.33
C ILE A 362 10.74 10.28 -5.04
N SER A 363 10.77 11.16 -6.04
CA SER A 363 11.28 12.53 -5.89
C SER A 363 10.49 13.30 -4.84
N ASN A 364 9.17 13.35 -4.96
CA ASN A 364 8.29 14.07 -4.03
C ASN A 364 8.32 13.48 -2.61
N SER A 365 8.32 12.14 -2.46
CA SER A 365 8.41 11.50 -1.15
C SER A 365 9.76 11.72 -0.50
N SER A 366 10.84 11.73 -1.27
CA SER A 366 12.19 12.02 -0.78
C SER A 366 12.31 13.47 -0.29
N TRP A 367 11.74 14.42 -1.03
CA TRP A 367 11.66 15.83 -0.59
C TRP A 367 10.90 15.98 0.72
N THR A 368 9.72 15.36 0.79
CA THR A 368 8.90 15.41 2.02
C THR A 368 9.63 14.77 3.20
N SER A 369 10.29 13.63 3.00
CA SER A 369 11.06 12.95 4.04
C SER A 369 12.19 13.84 4.58
N ARG A 370 12.94 14.53 3.70
CA ARG A 370 13.98 15.48 4.11
C ARG A 370 13.42 16.70 4.85
N PHE A 371 12.25 17.17 4.45
CA PHE A 371 11.60 18.28 5.17
C PHE A 371 11.14 17.83 6.56
N MET A 372 10.61 16.61 6.68
CA MET A 372 10.20 16.05 7.98
C MET A 372 11.39 15.77 8.90
N SER A 373 12.48 15.24 8.33
CA SER A 373 13.69 14.82 9.05
C SER A 373 14.93 15.38 8.35
N PRO A 374 15.20 16.71 8.46
CA PRO A 374 16.33 17.34 7.80
C PRO A 374 17.66 16.96 8.44
N GLU A 375 18.69 16.83 7.64
CA GLU A 375 20.05 16.75 8.14
C GLU A 375 20.46 18.04 8.87
N PRO A 376 21.30 17.93 9.93
CA PRO A 376 21.84 19.10 10.60
C PRO A 376 22.57 20.05 9.62
N GLY A 377 22.36 21.34 9.78
CA GLY A 377 22.97 22.36 8.92
C GLY A 377 22.00 23.02 7.97
N VAL A 378 22.27 22.99 6.65
CA VAL A 378 21.51 23.76 5.65
C VAL A 378 20.06 23.31 5.54
N GLU A 379 19.79 22.00 5.53
CA GLU A 379 18.43 21.49 5.42
C GLU A 379 17.58 21.89 6.63
N MET A 380 18.13 21.75 7.82
CA MET A 380 17.46 22.17 9.06
C MET A 380 17.21 23.69 9.10
N ALA A 381 18.19 24.48 8.66
CA ALA A 381 18.04 25.93 8.56
C ALA A 381 16.93 26.31 7.56
N PHE A 382 16.90 25.66 6.40
CA PHE A 382 15.85 25.85 5.38
C PHE A 382 14.47 25.51 5.94
N ARG A 383 14.28 24.31 6.54
CA ARG A 383 13.02 23.92 7.15
C ARG A 383 12.54 24.94 8.19
N ASN A 384 13.45 25.34 9.09
CA ASN A 384 13.10 26.28 10.17
C ASN A 384 12.73 27.66 9.62
N ALA A 385 13.39 28.12 8.55
CA ALA A 385 13.04 29.37 7.87
C ALA A 385 11.68 29.25 7.17
N ALA A 386 11.41 28.15 6.46
CA ALA A 386 10.13 27.90 5.82
C ALA A 386 8.98 27.92 6.84
N LEU A 387 9.13 27.21 7.98
CA LEU A 387 8.12 27.19 9.05
C LEU A 387 7.96 28.53 9.77
N SER A 388 8.92 29.47 9.64
CA SER A 388 8.81 30.81 10.23
C SER A 388 8.16 31.80 9.27
N LEU A 389 8.06 31.48 7.98
CA LEU A 389 7.44 32.31 6.94
C LEU A 389 6.01 31.88 6.60
N ALA A 390 5.63 30.65 7.00
CA ALA A 390 4.30 30.11 6.82
C ALA A 390 3.31 30.72 7.82
#